data_14919f2475a8f9867403e01b3ac66c10
#
_entry.id   14919f2475a8f9867403e01b3ac66c10
#
_cell.length_a   1.000
_cell.length_b   1.000
_cell.length_c   1.000
_cell.angle_alpha   90.00
_cell.angle_beta   90.00
_cell.angle_gamma   90.00
#
_symmetry.space_group_name_H-M   'P 1'
#
loop_
_entity.id
_entity.type
_entity.pdbx_description
1 polymer ?
#
loop_
_entity_poly.entity_id
_entity_poly.type
_entity_poly.pdbx_seq_one_letter_code
_entity_poly.pdbx_strand_id
1 'polypeptide(L)'
;MKINLEVLDAYYLFDKVEIENLNTKELVPQMVFRRRLTKASKLVVEVLSKFDLKNSRIIYGSSFGELLSSANILKAILDEDMLSPTDFQNSVYNTAVSYASILFENRNEIVTVSSGDETSLKVLKAGAIKALDGDELVLICSETLNITNIEEINSCIDFLESVVALKVKVSNKTPSLDIKNIELKGFPSSIKHIMYIAQNFSKNRDNIVEVNI
;
A
#
# COMPACT_ATOMS: atom_id res chain seq x y z
N MET A 1 14.27 17.29 11.15
CA MET A 1 14.43 17.89 9.82
C MET A 1 13.06 17.93 9.15
N LYS A 2 12.78 18.98 8.35
CA LYS A 2 11.51 19.10 7.61
C LYS A 2 11.79 18.98 6.12
N ILE A 3 11.00 18.18 5.44
CA ILE A 3 11.10 17.96 3.99
C ILE A 3 9.70 18.16 3.41
N ASN A 4 9.59 18.99 2.36
CA ASN A 4 8.33 19.14 1.64
C ASN A 4 8.31 18.18 0.46
N LEU A 5 7.28 17.38 0.37
CA LEU A 5 6.98 16.51 -0.76
C LEU A 5 5.89 17.13 -1.62
N GLU A 6 6.12 17.21 -2.93
CA GLU A 6 5.11 17.51 -3.92
C GLU A 6 4.51 16.21 -4.44
N VAL A 7 3.21 16.07 -4.29
CA VAL A 7 2.44 14.97 -4.89
C VAL A 7 2.19 15.30 -6.36
N LEU A 8 2.65 14.44 -7.23
CA LEU A 8 2.53 14.58 -8.69
C LEU A 8 1.30 13.85 -9.22
N ASP A 9 0.98 12.72 -8.59
CA ASP A 9 -0.18 11.89 -8.94
C ASP A 9 -0.61 11.04 -7.75
N ALA A 10 -1.90 10.63 -7.72
CA ALA A 10 -2.48 9.85 -6.64
C ALA A 10 -3.59 8.93 -7.15
N TYR A 11 -3.56 7.66 -6.74
CA TYR A 11 -4.61 6.70 -7.02
C TYR A 11 -4.95 5.91 -5.77
N TYR A 12 -6.21 5.59 -5.58
CA TYR A 12 -6.67 4.78 -4.45
C TYR A 12 -7.93 4.00 -4.77
N LEU A 13 -8.08 2.86 -4.11
CA LEU A 13 -9.28 2.03 -4.12
C LEU A 13 -9.57 1.60 -2.68
N PHE A 14 -10.84 1.50 -2.33
CA PHE A 14 -11.26 0.94 -1.06
C PHE A 14 -12.69 0.43 -1.14
N ASP A 15 -13.00 -0.60 -0.35
CA ASP A 15 -14.35 -1.10 -0.16
C ASP A 15 -14.53 -1.66 1.26
N LYS A 16 -15.80 -1.77 1.68
CA LYS A 16 -16.16 -2.27 3.01
C LYS A 16 -15.84 -3.75 3.19
N VAL A 17 -15.99 -4.53 2.15
CA VAL A 17 -15.77 -5.99 2.20
C VAL A 17 -14.72 -6.39 1.19
N GLU A 18 -15.04 -6.36 -0.10
CA GLU A 18 -14.15 -6.77 -1.17
C GLU A 18 -14.19 -5.78 -2.32
N ILE A 19 -13.02 -5.34 -2.79
CA ILE A 19 -12.91 -4.55 -4.01
C ILE A 19 -13.08 -5.51 -5.19
N GLU A 20 -14.23 -5.41 -5.83
CA GLU A 20 -14.56 -6.10 -7.06
C GLU A 20 -14.11 -5.28 -8.30
N ASN A 21 -14.33 -5.83 -9.48
CA ASN A 21 -14.09 -5.15 -10.76
C ASN A 21 -12.65 -4.66 -11.01
N LEU A 22 -11.66 -5.42 -10.50
CA LEU A 22 -10.26 -5.20 -10.83
C LEU A 22 -9.95 -5.65 -12.27
N ASN A 23 -9.14 -4.87 -12.99
CA ASN A 23 -8.66 -5.20 -14.33
C ASN A 23 -7.55 -6.27 -14.34
N THR A 24 -7.49 -7.09 -13.30
CA THR A 24 -6.43 -8.10 -13.11
C THR A 24 -6.26 -9.01 -14.33
N LYS A 25 -7.34 -9.33 -15.05
CA LYS A 25 -7.29 -10.21 -16.22
C LYS A 25 -6.58 -9.55 -17.40
N GLU A 26 -6.76 -8.26 -17.56
CA GLU A 26 -6.11 -7.46 -18.62
C GLU A 26 -4.68 -7.13 -18.27
N LEU A 27 -4.46 -6.70 -17.02
CA LEU A 27 -3.14 -6.33 -16.51
C LEU A 27 -2.19 -7.53 -16.40
N VAL A 28 -2.73 -8.73 -16.14
CA VAL A 28 -1.99 -9.97 -15.96
C VAL A 28 -2.53 -11.05 -16.90
N PRO A 29 -2.23 -11.00 -18.20
CA PRO A 29 -2.78 -11.93 -19.18
C PRO A 29 -2.31 -13.37 -18.94
N GLN A 30 -1.12 -13.58 -18.39
CA GLN A 30 -0.59 -14.91 -18.07
C GLN A 30 -1.36 -15.57 -16.94
N MET A 31 -2.21 -16.55 -17.25
CA MET A 31 -3.08 -17.22 -16.27
C MET A 31 -2.31 -17.86 -15.10
N VAL A 32 -1.16 -18.46 -15.37
CA VAL A 32 -0.33 -19.12 -14.32
C VAL A 32 0.17 -18.09 -13.31
N PHE A 33 0.63 -16.93 -13.77
CA PHE A 33 1.10 -15.84 -12.90
C PHE A 33 -0.08 -15.24 -12.13
N ARG A 34 -1.21 -14.95 -12.82
CA ARG A 34 -2.41 -14.40 -12.22
C ARG A 34 -2.97 -15.25 -11.07
N ARG A 35 -2.91 -16.58 -11.17
CA ARG A 35 -3.36 -17.50 -10.11
C ARG A 35 -2.50 -17.46 -8.84
N ARG A 36 -1.28 -16.95 -8.93
CA ARG A 36 -0.38 -16.80 -7.78
C ARG A 36 -0.58 -15.49 -7.02
N LEU A 37 -1.26 -14.52 -7.63
CA LEU A 37 -1.47 -13.22 -7.00
C LEU A 37 -2.39 -13.37 -5.80
N THR A 38 -1.94 -12.88 -4.68
CA THR A 38 -2.78 -12.66 -3.49
C THR A 38 -3.78 -11.54 -3.74
N LYS A 39 -4.74 -11.34 -2.84
CA LYS A 39 -5.67 -10.21 -2.95
C LYS A 39 -4.91 -8.88 -2.88
N ALA A 40 -4.01 -8.71 -1.91
CA ALA A 40 -3.17 -7.52 -1.80
C ALA A 40 -2.35 -7.29 -3.08
N SER A 41 -1.77 -8.35 -3.66
CA SER A 41 -1.03 -8.24 -4.93
C SER A 41 -1.89 -7.71 -6.07
N LYS A 42 -3.15 -8.17 -6.19
CA LYS A 42 -4.07 -7.69 -7.23
C LYS A 42 -4.39 -6.21 -7.05
N LEU A 43 -4.64 -5.75 -5.82
CA LEU A 43 -4.89 -4.35 -5.52
C LEU A 43 -3.67 -3.47 -5.81
N VAL A 44 -2.49 -3.92 -5.40
CA VAL A 44 -1.22 -3.21 -5.66
C VAL A 44 -0.95 -3.11 -7.16
N VAL A 45 -1.13 -4.20 -7.92
CA VAL A 45 -0.99 -4.20 -9.38
C VAL A 45 -1.98 -3.23 -10.04
N GLU A 46 -3.26 -3.24 -9.63
CA GLU A 46 -4.28 -2.35 -10.16
C GLU A 46 -3.90 -0.88 -10.01
N VAL A 47 -3.49 -0.48 -8.79
CA VAL A 47 -3.12 0.92 -8.53
C VAL A 47 -1.80 1.29 -9.18
N LEU A 48 -0.78 0.43 -9.12
CA LEU A 48 0.52 0.70 -9.72
C LEU A 48 0.47 0.76 -11.25
N SER A 49 -0.51 0.11 -11.90
CA SER A 49 -0.71 0.20 -13.35
C SER A 49 -1.03 1.62 -13.85
N LYS A 50 -1.41 2.53 -12.96
CA LYS A 50 -1.70 3.93 -13.27
C LYS A 50 -0.45 4.81 -13.34
N PHE A 51 0.71 4.29 -12.93
CA PHE A 51 1.97 5.02 -12.90
C PHE A 51 2.97 4.48 -13.92
N ASP A 52 3.83 5.35 -14.44
CA ASP A 52 5.05 4.90 -15.11
C ASP A 52 6.07 4.48 -14.04
N LEU A 53 6.31 3.18 -13.94
CA LEU A 53 7.19 2.58 -12.93
C LEU A 53 8.60 2.32 -13.44
N LYS A 54 8.89 2.55 -14.72
CA LYS A 54 10.13 2.09 -15.37
C LYS A 54 11.40 2.56 -14.63
N ASN A 55 11.37 3.77 -14.07
CA ASN A 55 12.50 4.36 -13.36
C ASN A 55 12.15 4.78 -11.93
N SER A 56 11.02 4.32 -11.39
CA SER A 56 10.57 4.73 -10.07
C SER A 56 10.99 3.74 -8.99
N ARG A 57 11.59 4.25 -7.91
CA ARG A 57 11.77 3.51 -6.65
C ARG A 57 10.40 3.46 -5.93
N ILE A 58 10.17 2.39 -5.18
CA ILE A 58 8.88 2.17 -4.50
C ILE A 58 9.13 2.04 -3.00
N ILE A 59 8.34 2.75 -2.20
CA ILE A 59 8.23 2.54 -0.76
C ILE A 59 6.84 1.96 -0.50
N TYR A 60 6.81 0.70 -0.11
CA TYR A 60 5.58 -0.03 0.17
C TYR A 60 5.33 -0.16 1.67
N GLY A 61 4.10 0.01 2.11
CA GLY A 61 3.68 -0.15 3.49
C GLY A 61 2.47 -1.05 3.66
N SER A 62 2.53 -1.94 4.65
CA SER A 62 1.37 -2.67 5.16
C SER A 62 1.62 -3.00 6.63
N SER A 63 0.61 -2.82 7.46
CA SER A 63 0.66 -3.19 8.87
C SER A 63 0.38 -4.67 9.07
N PHE A 64 -0.55 -5.21 8.30
CA PHE A 64 -1.04 -6.57 8.46
C PHE A 64 -0.43 -7.56 7.45
N GLY A 65 0.22 -7.05 6.38
CA GLY A 65 0.81 -7.89 5.34
C GLY A 65 -0.23 -8.76 4.65
N GLU A 66 0.14 -10.00 4.41
CA GLU A 66 -0.73 -11.03 3.80
C GLU A 66 -1.50 -11.80 4.90
N LEU A 67 -2.46 -11.13 5.50
CA LEU A 67 -3.18 -11.61 6.69
C LEU A 67 -3.84 -12.98 6.48
N LEU A 68 -4.44 -13.22 5.31
CA LEU A 68 -5.08 -14.51 4.97
C LEU A 68 -4.06 -15.66 4.97
N SER A 69 -2.91 -15.48 4.31
CA SER A 69 -1.86 -16.51 4.27
C SER A 69 -1.29 -16.77 5.66
N SER A 70 -1.10 -15.73 6.46
CA SER A 70 -0.64 -15.85 7.85
C SER A 70 -1.66 -16.57 8.72
N ALA A 71 -2.96 -16.29 8.56
CA ALA A 71 -4.03 -16.98 9.26
C ALA A 71 -4.12 -18.45 8.88
N ASN A 72 -3.97 -18.81 7.59
CA ASN A 72 -3.94 -20.20 7.14
C ASN A 72 -2.76 -20.98 7.74
N ILE A 73 -1.57 -20.36 7.80
CA ILE A 73 -0.40 -20.97 8.44
C ILE A 73 -0.65 -21.21 9.92
N LEU A 74 -1.16 -20.21 10.63
CA LEU A 74 -1.47 -20.33 12.06
C LEU A 74 -2.49 -21.45 12.31
N LYS A 75 -3.53 -21.51 11.50
CA LYS A 75 -4.55 -22.56 11.58
C LYS A 75 -3.93 -23.96 11.37
N ALA A 76 -3.11 -24.15 10.33
CA ALA A 76 -2.45 -25.41 10.07
C ALA A 76 -1.53 -25.85 11.25
N ILE A 77 -0.84 -24.89 11.89
CA ILE A 77 -0.04 -25.19 13.09
C ILE A 77 -0.92 -25.65 14.25
N LEU A 78 -2.05 -24.97 14.49
CA LEU A 78 -2.97 -25.33 15.58
C LEU A 78 -3.66 -26.67 15.36
N ASP A 79 -3.97 -27.00 14.13
CA ASP A 79 -4.63 -28.25 13.73
C ASP A 79 -3.64 -29.41 13.51
N GLU A 80 -2.33 -29.16 13.72
CA GLU A 80 -1.23 -30.12 13.47
C GLU A 80 -1.20 -30.64 12.01
N ASP A 81 -1.70 -29.81 11.05
CA ASP A 81 -1.73 -30.10 9.64
C ASP A 81 -0.43 -29.69 8.93
N MET A 82 -0.24 -30.19 7.70
CA MET A 82 0.89 -29.80 6.86
C MET A 82 0.77 -28.35 6.41
N LEU A 83 1.87 -27.59 6.54
CA LEU A 83 1.94 -26.21 6.08
C LEU A 83 1.90 -26.14 4.55
N SER A 84 1.05 -25.27 4.03
CA SER A 84 1.01 -24.95 2.60
C SER A 84 2.27 -24.17 2.18
N PRO A 85 3.09 -24.69 1.23
CA PRO A 85 4.23 -23.95 0.71
C PRO A 85 3.83 -22.60 0.08
N THR A 86 2.64 -22.54 -0.52
CA THR A 86 2.10 -21.33 -1.14
C THR A 86 1.77 -20.28 -0.08
N ASP A 87 1.10 -20.66 1.01
CA ASP A 87 0.79 -19.74 2.09
C ASP A 87 2.08 -19.27 2.77
N PHE A 88 3.05 -20.15 2.98
CA PHE A 88 4.35 -19.77 3.52
C PHE A 88 5.07 -18.75 2.61
N GLN A 89 5.12 -19.00 1.29
CA GLN A 89 5.72 -18.08 0.33
C GLN A 89 5.01 -16.72 0.33
N ASN A 90 3.69 -16.72 0.48
CA ASN A 90 2.89 -15.50 0.40
C ASN A 90 2.81 -14.73 1.72
N SER A 91 3.14 -15.32 2.87
CA SER A 91 2.94 -14.69 4.19
C SER A 91 3.89 -13.53 4.52
N VAL A 92 4.83 -13.20 3.64
CA VAL A 92 5.81 -12.13 3.88
C VAL A 92 5.27 -10.77 3.47
N TYR A 93 5.63 -9.72 4.21
CA TYR A 93 5.12 -8.36 4.04
C TYR A 93 5.35 -7.75 2.64
N ASN A 94 6.38 -8.16 1.94
CA ASN A 94 6.71 -7.64 0.61
C ASN A 94 6.07 -8.41 -0.55
N THR A 95 5.26 -9.42 -0.30
CA THR A 95 4.65 -10.27 -1.33
C THR A 95 3.94 -9.45 -2.40
N ALA A 96 3.04 -8.55 -1.97
CA ALA A 96 2.23 -7.77 -2.89
C ALA A 96 3.07 -6.92 -3.85
N VAL A 97 4.03 -6.17 -3.35
CA VAL A 97 4.89 -5.31 -4.17
C VAL A 97 5.91 -6.12 -4.98
N SER A 98 6.33 -7.28 -4.50
CA SER A 98 7.25 -8.16 -5.24
C SER A 98 6.60 -8.72 -6.51
N TYR A 99 5.34 -9.15 -6.43
CA TYR A 99 4.59 -9.56 -7.62
C TYR A 99 4.40 -8.41 -8.62
N ALA A 100 4.10 -7.22 -8.15
CA ALA A 100 3.99 -6.03 -8.99
C ALA A 100 5.33 -5.69 -9.66
N SER A 101 6.43 -5.74 -8.92
CA SER A 101 7.78 -5.51 -9.45
C SER A 101 8.13 -6.46 -10.61
N ILE A 102 7.83 -7.75 -10.45
CA ILE A 102 8.05 -8.75 -11.50
C ILE A 102 7.19 -8.45 -12.73
N LEU A 103 5.91 -8.12 -12.51
CA LEU A 103 4.96 -7.87 -13.59
C LEU A 103 5.31 -6.63 -14.43
N PHE A 104 5.72 -5.55 -13.75
CA PHE A 104 6.08 -4.28 -14.41
C PHE A 104 7.57 -4.19 -14.77
N GLU A 105 8.32 -5.28 -14.61
CA GLU A 105 9.77 -5.33 -14.86
C GLU A 105 10.56 -4.22 -14.15
N ASN A 106 10.04 -3.78 -13.00
CA ASN A 106 10.71 -2.76 -12.19
C ASN A 106 11.89 -3.39 -11.44
N ARG A 107 13.10 -2.94 -11.75
CA ARG A 107 14.35 -3.41 -11.13
C ARG A 107 14.95 -2.39 -10.15
N ASN A 108 14.23 -1.30 -9.87
CA ASN A 108 14.70 -0.29 -8.94
C ASN A 108 14.49 -0.74 -7.48
N GLU A 109 15.04 0.03 -6.57
CA GLU A 109 14.92 -0.23 -5.14
C GLU A 109 13.45 -0.26 -4.70
N ILE A 110 13.10 -1.27 -3.91
CA ILE A 110 11.83 -1.39 -3.22
C ILE A 110 12.11 -1.53 -1.73
N VAL A 111 11.54 -0.64 -0.93
CA VAL A 111 11.61 -0.69 0.52
C VAL A 111 10.24 -1.06 1.06
N THR A 112 10.16 -2.07 1.93
CA THR A 112 8.93 -2.45 2.61
C THR A 112 8.98 -1.98 4.07
N VAL A 113 7.89 -1.34 4.52
CA VAL A 113 7.74 -0.77 5.84
C VAL A 113 6.51 -1.37 6.52
N SER A 114 6.69 -1.89 7.73
CA SER A 114 5.60 -2.29 8.62
C SER A 114 5.85 -1.67 10.00
N SER A 115 4.88 -0.91 10.51
CA SER A 115 5.02 -0.16 11.78
C SER A 115 3.67 0.03 12.48
N GLY A 116 2.81 -0.99 12.44
CA GLY A 116 1.46 -0.90 13.02
C GLY A 116 0.69 0.30 12.48
N ASP A 117 0.01 1.01 13.36
CA ASP A 117 -0.80 2.19 13.04
C ASP A 117 -0.03 3.33 12.38
N GLU A 118 1.28 3.39 12.57
CA GLU A 118 2.15 4.43 12.01
C GLU A 118 2.70 4.09 10.61
N THR A 119 2.33 2.97 10.02
CA THR A 119 2.92 2.48 8.76
C THR A 119 2.93 3.55 7.67
N SER A 120 1.80 4.20 7.37
CA SER A 120 1.74 5.23 6.33
C SER A 120 2.58 6.48 6.64
N LEU A 121 2.69 6.86 7.92
CA LEU A 121 3.58 7.95 8.34
C LEU A 121 5.06 7.56 8.15
N LYS A 122 5.43 6.33 8.46
CA LYS A 122 6.81 5.84 8.24
C LYS A 122 7.13 5.69 6.76
N VAL A 123 6.16 5.29 5.93
CA VAL A 123 6.30 5.28 4.46
C VAL A 123 6.56 6.70 3.94
N LEU A 124 5.80 7.71 4.39
CA LEU A 124 6.04 9.12 4.05
C LEU A 124 7.44 9.59 4.47
N LYS A 125 7.86 9.26 5.69
CA LYS A 125 9.21 9.62 6.19
C LYS A 125 10.31 8.95 5.39
N ALA A 126 10.20 7.65 5.13
CA ALA A 126 11.16 6.93 4.30
C ALA A 126 11.22 7.50 2.88
N GLY A 127 10.04 7.78 2.29
CA GLY A 127 9.93 8.42 0.99
C GLY A 127 10.57 9.81 0.95
N ALA A 128 10.32 10.64 1.96
CA ALA A 128 10.91 11.98 2.03
C ALA A 128 12.43 11.94 2.09
N ILE A 129 13.02 11.01 2.87
CA ILE A 129 14.47 10.82 2.93
C ILE A 129 15.01 10.35 1.58
N LYS A 130 14.38 9.34 0.98
CA LYS A 130 14.82 8.78 -0.30
C LYS A 130 14.67 9.76 -1.48
N ALA A 131 13.67 10.64 -1.43
CA ALA A 131 13.46 11.67 -2.46
C ALA A 131 14.54 12.78 -2.46
N LEU A 132 15.37 12.89 -1.41
CA LEU A 132 16.48 13.85 -1.36
C LEU A 132 17.54 13.62 -2.45
N ASP A 133 17.59 12.41 -3.01
CA ASP A 133 18.46 12.11 -4.17
C ASP A 133 17.96 12.80 -5.46
N GLY A 134 16.80 13.47 -5.43
CA GLY A 134 16.23 14.20 -6.56
C GLY A 134 15.28 13.37 -7.43
N ASP A 135 15.06 12.09 -7.10
CA ASP A 135 14.22 11.17 -7.86
C ASP A 135 12.73 11.33 -7.54
N GLU A 136 11.90 10.97 -8.52
CA GLU A 136 10.50 10.72 -8.29
C GLU A 136 10.31 9.31 -7.70
N LEU A 137 9.49 9.21 -6.66
CA LEU A 137 9.21 7.96 -5.96
C LEU A 137 7.72 7.63 -6.01
N VAL A 138 7.39 6.34 -5.88
CA VAL A 138 6.03 5.87 -5.63
C VAL A 138 5.95 5.38 -4.19
N LEU A 139 5.07 6.03 -3.40
CA LEU A 139 4.70 5.63 -2.06
C LEU A 139 3.37 4.89 -2.13
N ILE A 140 3.30 3.68 -1.61
CA ILE A 140 2.08 2.88 -1.68
C ILE A 140 1.83 2.17 -0.36
N CYS A 141 0.56 2.17 0.09
CA CYS A 141 0.11 1.35 1.21
C CYS A 141 -1.09 0.51 0.79
N SER A 142 -1.19 -0.71 1.31
CA SER A 142 -2.35 -1.56 1.11
C SER A 142 -2.67 -2.38 2.36
N GLU A 143 -3.96 -2.56 2.63
CA GLU A 143 -4.46 -3.48 3.67
C GLU A 143 -5.60 -4.32 3.11
N THR A 144 -5.54 -5.62 3.39
CA THR A 144 -6.56 -6.61 3.03
C THR A 144 -6.98 -7.35 4.30
N LEU A 145 -7.99 -6.82 4.98
CA LEU A 145 -8.45 -7.27 6.29
C LEU A 145 -9.71 -8.14 6.21
N ASN A 146 -10.22 -8.38 5.00
CA ASN A 146 -11.42 -9.18 4.77
C ASN A 146 -11.11 -10.68 4.94
N ILE A 147 -11.03 -11.11 6.18
CA ILE A 147 -10.93 -12.51 6.58
C ILE A 147 -12.03 -12.84 7.60
N THR A 148 -12.27 -14.11 7.81
CA THR A 148 -13.25 -14.58 8.80
C THR A 148 -12.96 -14.00 10.20
N ASN A 149 -13.98 -13.45 10.85
CA ASN A 149 -13.94 -12.89 12.21
C ASN A 149 -13.12 -11.61 12.37
N ILE A 150 -12.77 -10.90 11.30
CA ILE A 150 -12.03 -9.63 11.40
C ILE A 150 -12.87 -8.53 12.06
N GLU A 151 -14.18 -8.53 11.84
CA GLU A 151 -15.14 -7.57 12.42
C GLU A 151 -15.18 -7.65 13.94
N GLU A 152 -15.06 -8.84 14.50
CA GLU A 152 -15.01 -9.06 15.95
C GLU A 152 -13.74 -8.46 16.58
N ILE A 153 -12.65 -8.39 15.81
CA ILE A 153 -11.36 -7.88 16.27
C ILE A 153 -11.27 -6.37 16.08
N ASN A 154 -11.85 -5.84 14.99
CA ASN A 154 -11.68 -4.44 14.56
C ASN A 154 -13.01 -3.77 14.21
N SER A 155 -13.94 -3.71 15.16
CA SER A 155 -15.26 -3.08 14.98
C SER A 155 -15.21 -1.59 14.54
N CYS A 156 -14.04 -0.95 14.60
CA CYS A 156 -13.83 0.45 14.18
C CYS A 156 -13.38 0.61 12.73
N ILE A 157 -13.18 -0.49 12.00
CA ILE A 157 -12.73 -0.47 10.61
C ILE A 157 -13.92 -0.76 9.70
N ASP A 158 -14.33 0.23 8.88
CA ASP A 158 -15.41 0.06 7.91
C ASP A 158 -14.90 -0.47 6.56
N PHE A 159 -13.67 -0.09 6.17
CA PHE A 159 -13.09 -0.45 4.89
C PHE A 159 -12.04 -1.55 5.08
N LEU A 160 -12.45 -2.79 4.86
CA LEU A 160 -11.61 -3.98 5.05
C LEU A 160 -10.57 -4.17 3.94
N GLU A 161 -10.83 -3.62 2.76
CA GLU A 161 -9.88 -3.59 1.68
C GLU A 161 -9.58 -2.16 1.26
N SER A 162 -8.30 -1.81 1.24
CA SER A 162 -7.85 -0.49 0.84
C SER A 162 -6.44 -0.53 0.27
N VAL A 163 -6.22 0.27 -0.76
CA VAL A 163 -4.91 0.49 -1.37
C VAL A 163 -4.82 1.94 -1.84
N VAL A 164 -3.67 2.55 -1.64
CA VAL A 164 -3.42 3.93 -2.07
C VAL A 164 -1.97 4.10 -2.47
N ALA A 165 -1.74 4.82 -3.56
CA ALA A 165 -0.39 5.20 -3.99
C ALA A 165 -0.33 6.68 -4.35
N LEU A 166 0.85 7.26 -4.08
CA LEU A 166 1.23 8.63 -4.42
C LEU A 166 2.53 8.59 -5.21
N LYS A 167 2.59 9.34 -6.30
CA LYS A 167 3.86 9.69 -6.94
C LYS A 167 4.33 11.02 -6.37
N VAL A 168 5.54 11.07 -5.83
CA VAL A 168 6.07 12.22 -5.10
C VAL A 168 7.48 12.59 -5.50
N LYS A 169 7.84 13.87 -5.28
CA LYS A 169 9.21 14.37 -5.33
C LYS A 169 9.45 15.41 -4.25
N VAL A 170 10.70 15.74 -3.95
CA VAL A 170 11.05 16.88 -3.07
C VAL A 170 10.64 18.19 -3.73
N SER A 171 10.17 19.13 -2.93
CA SER A 171 9.78 20.47 -3.37
C SER A 171 10.26 21.54 -2.41
N ASN A 172 10.59 22.72 -2.97
CA ASN A 172 10.89 23.92 -2.19
C ASN A 172 9.66 24.84 -2.00
N LYS A 173 8.48 24.40 -2.46
CA LYS A 173 7.22 25.13 -2.29
C LYS A 173 6.74 25.06 -0.85
N THR A 174 5.95 26.05 -0.44
CA THR A 174 5.30 26.06 0.88
C THR A 174 4.25 24.94 0.98
N PRO A 175 4.15 24.25 2.15
CA PRO A 175 3.13 23.23 2.37
C PRO A 175 1.72 23.80 2.17
N SER A 176 0.88 23.07 1.46
CA SER A 176 -0.53 23.38 1.23
C SER A 176 -1.48 22.47 2.01
N LEU A 177 -0.98 21.33 2.50
CA LEU A 177 -1.77 20.33 3.22
C LEU A 177 -1.13 20.00 4.57
N ASP A 178 -1.92 20.14 5.65
CA ASP A 178 -1.52 19.71 7.01
C ASP A 178 -1.89 18.23 7.22
N ILE A 179 -0.92 17.44 7.71
CA ILE A 179 -1.08 16.03 8.02
C ILE A 179 -0.93 15.70 9.51
N LYS A 180 -0.98 16.70 10.39
CA LYS A 180 -0.78 16.48 11.85
C LYS A 180 -2.04 15.95 12.52
N ASN A 181 -3.20 16.46 12.16
CA ASN A 181 -4.49 16.10 12.77
C ASN A 181 -5.43 15.54 11.70
N ILE A 182 -5.18 14.28 11.31
CA ILE A 182 -5.97 13.63 10.28
C ILE A 182 -7.15 12.92 10.92
N GLU A 183 -8.36 13.32 10.54
CA GLU A 183 -9.58 12.57 10.78
C GLU A 183 -9.98 11.84 9.49
N LEU A 184 -9.74 10.54 9.45
CA LEU A 184 -10.17 9.65 8.38
C LEU A 184 -10.87 8.44 9.00
N LYS A 185 -12.20 8.49 9.05
CA LYS A 185 -13.01 7.46 9.70
C LYS A 185 -13.15 6.22 8.81
N GLY A 186 -13.23 5.05 9.46
CA GLY A 186 -13.49 3.78 8.79
C GLY A 186 -12.30 3.13 8.10
N PHE A 187 -11.18 3.82 7.96
CA PHE A 187 -9.95 3.23 7.40
C PHE A 187 -9.03 2.68 8.50
N PRO A 188 -8.23 1.66 8.20
CA PRO A 188 -7.13 1.25 9.09
C PRO A 188 -6.18 2.43 9.37
N SER A 189 -5.76 2.58 10.63
CA SER A 189 -4.82 3.66 11.00
C SER A 189 -3.52 3.61 10.20
N SER A 190 -3.10 2.40 9.83
CA SER A 190 -1.87 2.12 9.06
C SER A 190 -1.80 2.79 7.68
N ILE A 191 -2.94 3.10 7.06
CA ILE A 191 -3.01 3.67 5.71
C ILE A 191 -3.43 5.15 5.70
N LYS A 192 -3.88 5.69 6.84
CA LYS A 192 -4.64 6.94 6.89
C LYS A 192 -3.90 8.16 6.35
N HIS A 193 -2.59 8.32 6.59
CA HIS A 193 -1.86 9.51 6.14
C HIS A 193 -1.79 9.60 4.62
N ILE A 194 -1.40 8.52 3.96
CA ILE A 194 -1.30 8.48 2.49
C ILE A 194 -2.69 8.56 1.86
N MET A 195 -3.71 7.89 2.43
CA MET A 195 -5.09 7.96 1.94
C MET A 195 -5.66 9.39 2.06
N TYR A 196 -5.44 10.06 3.17
CA TYR A 196 -5.85 11.45 3.37
C TYR A 196 -5.22 12.39 2.33
N ILE A 197 -3.91 12.24 2.09
CA ILE A 197 -3.20 13.02 1.07
C ILE A 197 -3.80 12.76 -0.32
N ALA A 198 -4.01 11.49 -0.69
CA ALA A 198 -4.58 11.11 -1.98
C ALA A 198 -5.98 11.69 -2.21
N GLN A 199 -6.84 11.63 -1.20
CA GLN A 199 -8.19 12.18 -1.28
C GLN A 199 -8.20 13.71 -1.41
N ASN A 200 -7.30 14.42 -0.70
CA ASN A 200 -7.19 15.88 -0.81
C ASN A 200 -6.59 16.29 -2.15
N PHE A 201 -5.59 15.58 -2.65
CA PHE A 201 -5.04 15.79 -3.99
C PHE A 201 -6.13 15.67 -5.06
N SER A 202 -6.97 14.65 -4.98
CA SER A 202 -8.06 14.42 -5.94
C SER A 202 -9.15 15.49 -5.88
N LYS A 203 -9.45 16.03 -4.67
CA LYS A 203 -10.53 17.01 -4.47
C LYS A 203 -10.08 18.44 -4.74
N ASN A 204 -8.95 18.84 -4.15
CA ASN A 204 -8.52 20.24 -4.05
C ASN A 204 -7.25 20.52 -4.84
N ARG A 205 -6.55 19.49 -5.31
CA ARG A 205 -5.20 19.56 -5.86
C ARG A 205 -4.16 20.16 -4.90
N ASP A 206 -4.44 20.12 -3.58
CA ASP A 206 -3.45 20.43 -2.56
C ASP A 206 -2.38 19.37 -2.57
N ASN A 207 -1.19 19.74 -2.98
CA ASN A 207 -0.18 18.76 -3.38
C ASN A 207 1.17 18.90 -2.67
N ILE A 208 1.31 19.83 -1.73
CA ILE A 208 2.57 20.01 -0.98
C ILE A 208 2.36 19.62 0.49
N VAL A 209 3.11 18.60 0.92
CA VAL A 209 3.02 18.05 2.27
C VAL A 209 4.35 18.21 3.00
N GLU A 210 4.34 18.81 4.20
CA GLU A 210 5.51 18.87 5.08
C GLU A 210 5.63 17.55 5.87
N VAL A 211 6.74 16.87 5.72
CA VAL A 211 7.08 15.64 6.46
C VAL A 211 8.17 15.95 7.47
N ASN A 212 7.90 15.70 8.75
CA ASN A 212 8.88 15.82 9.84
C ASN A 212 9.61 14.49 10.03
N ILE A 213 10.92 14.49 9.84
CA ILE A 213 11.81 13.34 10.00
C ILE A 213 12.35 13.30 11.44
#